data_00b65d89530658a59584318759c6d0f0
#
_entry.id   00b65d89530658a59584318759c6d0f0
#
_cell.length_a   1.000
_cell.length_b   1.000
_cell.length_c   1.000
_cell.angle_alpha   90.00
_cell.angle_beta   90.00
_cell.angle_gamma   90.00
#
_symmetry.space_group_name_H-M   'P 1'
#
loop_
_entity.id
_entity.type
_entity.pdbx_description
1 polymer ?
#
loop_
_entity_poly.entity_id
_entity_poly.type
_entity_poly.pdbx_seq_one_letter_code
_entity_poly.pdbx_strand_id
1 'polypeptide(L)'
;YDQLKPFENAFKTVFGKADHLKIENLYIKSRFYSDEVYHRVVQGEMPKAAMHVYRITQALNDFDYQITKKEAEAFQHAYEQNQRKIELTSGIKEILTWAKKNEITMGIITNGPKEHQQHKINDLQINDWIPTEHTFISGKVGIEKPDKKIFKLVEEQIGIKGAETYYIGDSFENDVIGSKSAGWKSIWLNRRGHLIPTEAAFQPDYCVENEQQLFAILQEIF
;
A
#
# COMPACT_ATOMS: atom_id res chain seq x y z
N TYR A 1 3.35 4.87 -4.22
CA TYR A 1 4.67 5.42 -3.85
C TYR A 1 5.67 4.30 -3.59
N ASP A 2 6.94 4.63 -3.76
CA ASP A 2 8.03 3.68 -3.51
C ASP A 2 8.20 3.47 -1.99
N GLN A 3 7.90 2.28 -1.49
CA GLN A 3 8.09 1.91 -0.08
C GLN A 3 9.50 1.40 0.23
N LEU A 4 10.24 0.99 -0.80
CA LEU A 4 11.59 0.44 -0.65
C LEU A 4 12.62 1.54 -0.37
N LYS A 5 12.52 2.67 -1.06
CA LYS A 5 13.46 3.79 -0.90
C LYS A 5 13.55 4.37 0.53
N PRO A 6 12.43 4.61 1.24
CA PRO A 6 12.47 4.97 2.65
C PRO A 6 13.16 3.95 3.54
N PHE A 7 12.96 2.66 3.27
CA PHE A 7 13.60 1.55 3.99
C PHE A 7 15.11 1.50 3.74
N GLU A 8 15.51 1.62 2.47
CA GLU A 8 16.92 1.68 2.07
C GLU A 8 17.64 2.88 2.72
N ASN A 9 17.02 4.06 2.71
CA ASN A 9 17.58 5.25 3.33
C ASN A 9 17.74 5.08 4.85
N ALA A 10 16.76 4.50 5.52
CA ALA A 10 16.84 4.19 6.95
C ALA A 10 17.96 3.19 7.25
N PHE A 11 18.10 2.16 6.43
CA PHE A 11 19.16 1.18 6.55
C PHE A 11 20.54 1.84 6.42
N LYS A 12 20.76 2.64 5.39
CA LYS A 12 22.00 3.39 5.17
C LYS A 12 22.32 4.34 6.33
N THR A 13 21.30 4.96 6.91
CA THR A 13 21.47 5.90 8.03
C THR A 13 21.96 5.20 9.29
N VAL A 14 21.46 4.01 9.59
CA VAL A 14 21.73 3.32 10.88
C VAL A 14 22.88 2.33 10.77
N PHE A 15 22.94 1.59 9.67
CA PHE A 15 23.89 0.47 9.49
C PHE A 15 25.00 0.78 8.46
N GLY A 16 24.90 1.88 7.73
CA GLY A 16 25.84 2.21 6.67
C GLY A 16 25.60 1.42 5.38
N LYS A 17 26.68 1.22 4.60
CA LYS A 17 26.62 0.41 3.37
C LYS A 17 26.74 -1.07 3.72
N ALA A 18 25.82 -1.86 3.21
CA ALA A 18 25.90 -3.31 3.28
C ALA A 18 25.96 -3.85 1.84
N ASP A 19 27.15 -3.84 1.25
CA ASP A 19 27.36 -4.20 -0.16
C ASP A 19 27.00 -5.68 -0.46
N HIS A 20 26.83 -6.51 0.57
CA HIS A 20 26.45 -7.92 0.48
C HIS A 20 24.95 -8.18 0.70
N LEU A 21 24.17 -7.15 1.14
CA LEU A 21 22.74 -7.28 1.40
C LEU A 21 21.93 -6.66 0.25
N LYS A 22 21.12 -7.47 -0.42
CA LYS A 22 20.07 -6.94 -1.31
C LYS A 22 18.93 -6.36 -0.45
N ILE A 23 18.89 -5.05 -0.34
CA ILE A 23 17.92 -4.32 0.50
C ILE A 23 16.47 -4.69 0.18
N GLU A 24 16.18 -4.98 -1.07
CA GLU A 24 14.86 -5.45 -1.51
C GLU A 24 14.46 -6.76 -0.82
N ASN A 25 15.38 -7.74 -0.77
CA ASN A 25 15.13 -9.02 -0.07
C ASN A 25 14.94 -8.80 1.44
N LEU A 26 15.74 -7.93 2.05
CA LEU A 26 15.61 -7.56 3.46
C LEU A 26 14.25 -6.90 3.73
N TYR A 27 13.81 -6.01 2.85
CA TYR A 27 12.50 -5.39 2.95
C TYR A 27 11.37 -6.42 2.89
N ILE A 28 11.41 -7.34 1.92
CA ILE A 28 10.42 -8.42 1.77
C ILE A 28 10.38 -9.27 3.05
N LYS A 29 11.53 -9.65 3.59
CA LYS A 29 11.62 -10.42 4.84
C LYS A 29 11.07 -9.64 6.04
N SER A 30 11.40 -8.37 6.14
CA SER A 30 10.83 -7.50 7.19
C SER A 30 9.30 -7.40 7.11
N ARG A 31 8.74 -7.39 5.91
CA ARG A 31 7.28 -7.44 5.72
C ARG A 31 6.70 -8.79 6.12
N PHE A 32 7.33 -9.88 5.71
CA PHE A 32 6.93 -11.24 6.12
C PHE A 32 6.81 -11.36 7.64
N TYR A 33 7.86 -10.98 8.40
CA TYR A 33 7.84 -11.03 9.86
C TYR A 33 6.86 -10.03 10.50
N SER A 34 6.55 -8.94 9.83
CA SER A 34 5.48 -8.03 10.26
C SER A 34 4.11 -8.71 10.18
N ASP A 35 3.83 -9.37 9.05
CA ASP A 35 2.55 -10.02 8.78
C ASP A 35 2.36 -11.24 9.70
N GLU A 36 3.44 -11.99 9.99
CA GLU A 36 3.42 -13.15 10.90
C GLU A 36 2.86 -12.80 12.30
N VAL A 37 3.23 -11.65 12.84
CA VAL A 37 2.83 -11.28 14.22
C VAL A 37 1.73 -10.20 14.28
N TYR A 38 1.24 -9.73 13.12
CA TYR A 38 0.27 -8.64 13.07
C TYR A 38 -1.02 -8.94 13.82
N HIS A 39 -1.49 -10.19 13.77
CA HIS A 39 -2.66 -10.63 14.53
C HIS A 39 -2.52 -10.38 16.04
N ARG A 40 -1.32 -10.54 16.61
CA ARG A 40 -1.04 -10.29 18.04
C ARG A 40 -1.11 -8.80 18.39
N VAL A 41 -0.76 -7.94 17.43
CA VAL A 41 -0.89 -6.48 17.61
C VAL A 41 -2.37 -6.08 17.61
N VAL A 42 -3.16 -6.64 16.69
CA VAL A 42 -4.61 -6.40 16.63
C VAL A 42 -5.32 -6.88 17.87
N GLN A 43 -4.91 -8.02 18.44
CA GLN A 43 -5.46 -8.57 19.69
C GLN A 43 -4.95 -7.87 20.96
N GLY A 44 -4.02 -6.90 20.84
CA GLY A 44 -3.44 -6.19 21.99
C GLY A 44 -2.40 -6.99 22.76
N GLU A 45 -2.00 -8.17 22.27
CA GLU A 45 -1.00 -9.05 22.91
C GLU A 45 0.43 -8.56 22.69
N MET A 46 0.66 -7.79 21.64
CA MET A 46 1.97 -7.24 21.29
C MET A 46 1.86 -5.74 21.00
N PRO A 47 2.65 -4.90 21.68
CA PRO A 47 2.75 -3.49 21.30
C PRO A 47 3.29 -3.32 19.87
N LYS A 48 2.75 -2.39 19.10
CA LYS A 48 3.20 -2.11 17.74
C LYS A 48 4.71 -1.82 17.66
N ALA A 49 5.26 -1.12 18.66
CA ALA A 49 6.71 -0.87 18.75
C ALA A 49 7.52 -2.16 18.87
N ALA A 50 7.03 -3.16 19.61
CA ALA A 50 7.68 -4.47 19.71
C ALA A 50 7.65 -5.23 18.38
N MET A 51 6.54 -5.17 17.63
CA MET A 51 6.47 -5.73 16.27
C MET A 51 7.50 -5.06 15.35
N HIS A 52 7.69 -3.76 15.43
CA HIS A 52 8.66 -3.04 14.61
C HIS A 52 10.10 -3.49 14.89
N VAL A 53 10.46 -3.68 16.17
CA VAL A 53 11.76 -4.23 16.57
C VAL A 53 11.89 -5.68 16.08
N TYR A 54 10.88 -6.50 16.34
CA TYR A 54 10.86 -7.91 15.96
C TYR A 54 11.13 -8.10 14.47
N ARG A 55 10.35 -7.45 13.59
CA ARG A 55 10.40 -7.66 12.15
C ARG A 55 11.77 -7.36 11.53
N ILE A 56 12.45 -6.29 11.97
CA ILE A 56 13.76 -5.94 11.41
C ILE A 56 14.86 -6.82 11.98
N THR A 57 14.78 -7.18 13.27
CA THR A 57 15.73 -8.09 13.89
C THR A 57 15.69 -9.47 13.25
N GLN A 58 14.49 -10.04 13.06
CA GLN A 58 14.36 -11.35 12.42
C GLN A 58 14.80 -11.31 10.95
N ALA A 59 14.41 -10.27 10.22
CA ALA A 59 14.80 -10.13 8.84
C ALA A 59 16.32 -10.04 8.66
N LEU A 60 17.03 -9.34 9.54
CA LEU A 60 18.48 -9.23 9.50
C LEU A 60 19.18 -10.53 9.95
N ASN A 61 18.61 -11.25 10.92
CA ASN A 61 19.12 -12.56 11.32
C ASN A 61 19.11 -13.58 10.17
N ASP A 62 18.13 -13.54 9.26
CA ASP A 62 18.08 -14.38 8.06
C ASP A 62 19.26 -14.14 7.09
N PHE A 63 19.96 -13.02 7.25
CA PHE A 63 21.15 -12.64 6.48
C PHE A 63 22.43 -12.64 7.33
N ASP A 64 22.44 -13.37 8.46
CA ASP A 64 23.57 -13.46 9.39
C ASP A 64 24.03 -12.09 9.95
N TYR A 65 23.12 -11.10 9.98
CA TYR A 65 23.39 -9.76 10.48
C TYR A 65 22.67 -9.55 11.82
N GLN A 66 23.44 -9.56 12.92
CA GLN A 66 22.88 -9.39 14.26
C GLN A 66 22.86 -7.91 14.66
N ILE A 67 21.74 -7.47 15.22
CA ILE A 67 21.56 -6.11 15.71
C ILE A 67 21.04 -6.10 17.15
N THR A 68 21.34 -5.04 17.86
CA THR A 68 20.79 -4.78 19.18
C THR A 68 19.38 -4.21 19.09
N LYS A 69 18.61 -4.29 20.17
CA LYS A 69 17.30 -3.65 20.26
C LYS A 69 17.36 -2.14 19.97
N LYS A 70 18.40 -1.46 20.47
CA LYS A 70 18.62 -0.02 20.27
C LYS A 70 18.80 0.32 18.78
N GLU A 71 19.53 -0.49 18.06
CA GLU A 71 19.70 -0.32 16.61
C GLU A 71 18.40 -0.58 15.84
N ALA A 72 17.62 -1.58 16.24
CA ALA A 72 16.31 -1.83 15.64
C ALA A 72 15.33 -0.66 15.89
N GLU A 73 15.33 -0.08 17.07
CA GLU A 73 14.55 1.13 17.40
C GLU A 73 15.03 2.36 16.60
N ALA A 74 16.34 2.55 16.47
CA ALA A 74 16.93 3.61 15.66
C ALA A 74 16.56 3.45 14.17
N PHE A 75 16.61 2.23 13.65
CA PHE A 75 16.17 1.93 12.30
C PHE A 75 14.71 2.26 12.09
N GLN A 76 13.83 1.85 12.99
CA GLN A 76 12.41 2.15 12.89
C GLN A 76 12.15 3.66 12.88
N HIS A 77 12.82 4.40 13.76
CA HIS A 77 12.72 5.86 13.81
C HIS A 77 13.18 6.49 12.49
N ALA A 78 14.34 6.08 11.97
CA ALA A 78 14.85 6.55 10.67
C ALA A 78 13.90 6.19 9.53
N TYR A 79 13.29 4.99 9.55
CA TYR A 79 12.32 4.56 8.55
C TYR A 79 11.06 5.42 8.56
N GLU A 80 10.50 5.72 9.74
CA GLU A 80 9.35 6.61 9.89
C GLU A 80 9.65 8.04 9.41
N GLN A 81 10.85 8.57 9.68
CA GLN A 81 11.29 9.87 9.17
C GLN A 81 11.38 9.89 7.65
N ASN A 82 11.89 8.81 7.03
CA ASN A 82 11.99 8.72 5.58
C ASN A 82 10.62 8.46 4.91
N GLN A 83 9.69 7.79 5.59
CA GLN A 83 8.30 7.64 5.12
C GLN A 83 7.53 8.95 5.01
N ARG A 84 7.99 10.01 5.67
CA ARG A 84 7.44 11.37 5.53
C ARG A 84 7.95 12.10 4.29
N LYS A 85 8.89 11.52 3.55
CA LYS A 85 9.44 12.06 2.29
C LYS A 85 9.05 11.16 1.11
N ILE A 86 7.80 10.69 1.13
CA ILE A 86 7.28 9.84 0.06
C ILE A 86 6.98 10.68 -1.17
N GLU A 87 7.24 10.11 -2.34
CA GLU A 87 6.89 10.68 -3.63
C GLU A 87 6.13 9.66 -4.47
N LEU A 88 5.27 10.14 -5.35
CA LEU A 88 4.71 9.29 -6.40
C LEU A 88 5.81 8.89 -7.36
N THR A 89 5.79 7.64 -7.79
CA THR A 89 6.63 7.19 -8.91
C THR A 89 6.26 7.95 -10.18
N SER A 90 7.20 8.05 -11.12
CA SER A 90 6.95 8.72 -12.42
C SER A 90 5.80 8.07 -13.18
N GLY A 91 5.71 6.73 -13.16
CA GLY A 91 4.62 6.01 -13.84
C GLY A 91 3.24 6.30 -13.23
N ILE A 92 3.12 6.37 -11.90
CA ILE A 92 1.84 6.75 -11.27
C ILE A 92 1.50 8.23 -11.57
N LYS A 93 2.46 9.13 -11.55
CA LYS A 93 2.22 10.54 -11.96
C LYS A 93 1.72 10.65 -13.39
N GLU A 94 2.30 9.86 -14.30
CA GLU A 94 1.89 9.79 -15.70
C GLU A 94 0.45 9.28 -15.83
N ILE A 95 0.10 8.17 -15.17
CA ILE A 95 -1.25 7.61 -15.15
C ILE A 95 -2.27 8.63 -14.62
N LEU A 96 -2.00 9.25 -13.47
CA LEU A 96 -2.91 10.24 -12.87
C LEU A 96 -3.09 11.46 -13.78
N THR A 97 -2.02 11.93 -14.41
CA THR A 97 -2.06 13.07 -15.34
C THR A 97 -2.84 12.72 -16.60
N TRP A 98 -2.62 11.52 -17.15
CA TRP A 98 -3.37 11.02 -18.29
C TRP A 98 -4.86 10.88 -17.96
N ALA A 99 -5.20 10.27 -16.83
CA ALA A 99 -6.59 10.10 -16.41
C ALA A 99 -7.29 11.44 -16.22
N LYS A 100 -6.64 12.42 -15.57
CA LYS A 100 -7.17 13.78 -15.41
C LYS A 100 -7.40 14.48 -16.76
N LYS A 101 -6.46 14.34 -17.71
CA LYS A 101 -6.56 14.93 -19.05
C LYS A 101 -7.72 14.33 -19.84
N ASN A 102 -8.04 13.07 -19.63
CA ASN A 102 -9.14 12.37 -20.28
C ASN A 102 -10.46 12.42 -19.47
N GLU A 103 -10.53 13.31 -18.47
CA GLU A 103 -11.73 13.55 -17.64
C GLU A 103 -12.26 12.28 -16.95
N ILE A 104 -11.37 11.29 -16.68
CA ILE A 104 -11.72 10.07 -15.97
C ILE A 104 -11.93 10.42 -14.49
N THR A 105 -13.10 10.10 -13.96
CA THR A 105 -13.40 10.30 -12.53
C THR A 105 -12.49 9.40 -11.69
N MET A 106 -11.74 10.01 -10.77
CA MET A 106 -10.80 9.31 -9.88
C MET A 106 -11.17 9.51 -8.42
N GLY A 107 -10.90 8.50 -7.58
CA GLY A 107 -11.05 8.56 -6.14
C GLY A 107 -10.06 7.66 -5.41
N ILE A 108 -9.95 7.82 -4.10
CA ILE A 108 -9.08 7.01 -3.23
C ILE A 108 -9.89 6.41 -2.10
N ILE A 109 -9.67 5.11 -1.85
CA ILE A 109 -10.09 4.42 -0.63
C ILE A 109 -8.84 3.89 0.06
N THR A 110 -8.56 4.33 1.28
CA THR A 110 -7.37 3.90 2.03
C THR A 110 -7.71 3.49 3.45
N ASN A 111 -7.20 2.31 3.87
CA ASN A 111 -7.30 1.86 5.25
C ASN A 111 -6.23 2.50 6.11
N GLY A 112 -6.61 2.93 7.31
CA GLY A 112 -5.70 3.41 8.33
C GLY A 112 -6.20 4.64 9.10
N PRO A 113 -5.44 5.07 10.13
CA PRO A 113 -5.78 6.25 10.94
C PRO A 113 -5.88 7.51 10.07
N LYS A 114 -6.89 8.34 10.34
CA LYS A 114 -7.22 9.54 9.58
C LYS A 114 -6.01 10.45 9.36
N GLU A 115 -5.33 10.83 10.43
CA GLU A 115 -4.21 11.78 10.40
C GLU A 115 -3.04 11.21 9.58
N HIS A 116 -2.73 9.92 9.77
CA HIS A 116 -1.63 9.28 9.05
C HIS A 116 -1.86 9.19 7.54
N GLN A 117 -3.07 8.81 7.13
CA GLN A 117 -3.39 8.72 5.70
C GLN A 117 -3.54 10.12 5.08
N GLN A 118 -4.10 11.08 5.81
CA GLN A 118 -4.19 12.46 5.33
C GLN A 118 -2.80 13.08 5.10
N HIS A 119 -1.83 12.85 5.99
CA HIS A 119 -0.44 13.28 5.77
C HIS A 119 0.13 12.70 4.49
N LYS A 120 -0.04 11.40 4.25
CA LYS A 120 0.44 10.77 3.00
C LYS A 120 -0.19 11.39 1.75
N ILE A 121 -1.50 11.65 1.77
CA ILE A 121 -2.21 12.28 0.66
C ILE A 121 -1.65 13.68 0.37
N ASN A 122 -1.38 14.44 1.43
CA ASN A 122 -0.80 15.78 1.32
C ASN A 122 0.65 15.73 0.82
N ASP A 123 1.51 14.85 1.40
CA ASP A 123 2.91 14.71 1.03
C ASP A 123 3.08 14.26 -0.43
N LEU A 124 2.17 13.39 -0.90
CA LEU A 124 2.10 12.92 -2.29
C LEU A 124 1.43 13.91 -3.25
N GLN A 125 0.95 15.05 -2.75
CA GLN A 125 0.24 16.08 -3.53
C GLN A 125 -0.93 15.52 -4.36
N ILE A 126 -1.63 14.51 -3.81
CA ILE A 126 -2.69 13.78 -4.53
C ILE A 126 -3.81 14.71 -5.00
N ASN A 127 -4.06 15.79 -4.27
CA ASN A 127 -5.10 16.76 -4.60
C ASN A 127 -4.85 17.52 -5.92
N ASP A 128 -3.66 17.43 -6.51
CA ASP A 128 -3.37 17.94 -7.85
C ASP A 128 -4.16 17.20 -8.95
N TRP A 129 -4.54 15.93 -8.69
CA TRP A 129 -5.28 15.08 -9.63
C TRP A 129 -6.67 14.68 -9.14
N ILE A 130 -6.82 14.41 -7.84
CA ILE A 130 -8.04 13.84 -7.23
C ILE A 130 -8.63 14.83 -6.24
N PRO A 131 -9.90 15.25 -6.41
CA PRO A 131 -10.57 16.14 -5.46
C PRO A 131 -10.58 15.59 -4.03
N THR A 132 -10.48 16.45 -3.05
CA THR A 132 -10.45 16.04 -1.63
C THR A 132 -11.72 15.29 -1.22
N GLU A 133 -12.87 15.65 -1.78
CA GLU A 133 -14.17 14.99 -1.58
C GLU A 133 -14.21 13.56 -2.14
N HIS A 134 -13.31 13.20 -3.07
CA HIS A 134 -13.16 11.85 -3.61
C HIS A 134 -12.16 10.99 -2.81
N THR A 135 -11.81 11.42 -1.58
CA THR A 135 -10.84 10.74 -0.73
C THR A 135 -11.51 10.15 0.51
N PHE A 136 -11.47 8.83 0.61
CA PHE A 136 -12.12 8.03 1.65
C PHE A 136 -11.09 7.32 2.51
N ILE A 137 -10.90 7.82 3.74
CA ILE A 137 -9.98 7.24 4.73
C ILE A 137 -10.80 6.45 5.74
N SER A 138 -10.52 5.16 5.94
CA SER A 138 -11.31 4.31 6.83
C SER A 138 -11.41 4.85 8.24
N GLY A 139 -10.34 5.41 8.80
CA GLY A 139 -10.35 6.05 10.11
C GLY A 139 -11.17 7.36 10.19
N LYS A 140 -11.60 7.92 9.05
CA LYS A 140 -12.52 9.08 8.98
C LYS A 140 -13.97 8.63 8.82
N VAL A 141 -14.21 7.59 8.00
CA VAL A 141 -15.57 7.14 7.65
C VAL A 141 -16.08 6.02 8.55
N GLY A 142 -15.21 5.40 9.36
CA GLY A 142 -15.58 4.32 10.30
C GLY A 142 -15.80 2.96 9.64
N ILE A 143 -15.46 2.80 8.35
CA ILE A 143 -15.62 1.58 7.56
C ILE A 143 -14.30 1.33 6.84
N GLU A 144 -13.80 0.10 6.86
CA GLU A 144 -12.55 -0.27 6.20
C GLU A 144 -12.72 -1.39 5.17
N LYS A 145 -11.87 -1.41 4.15
CA LYS A 145 -11.78 -2.55 3.22
C LYS A 145 -11.34 -3.80 4.00
N PRO A 146 -11.85 -4.99 3.69
CA PRO A 146 -12.65 -5.34 2.51
C PRO A 146 -14.16 -5.17 2.65
N ASP A 147 -14.70 -4.51 3.72
CA ASP A 147 -16.14 -4.33 3.84
C ASP A 147 -16.70 -3.58 2.62
N LYS A 148 -17.62 -4.24 1.88
CA LYS A 148 -18.27 -3.67 0.69
C LYS A 148 -18.98 -2.35 0.94
N LYS A 149 -19.32 -2.02 2.20
CA LYS A 149 -20.01 -0.77 2.55
C LYS A 149 -19.17 0.46 2.22
N ILE A 150 -17.82 0.39 2.31
CA ILE A 150 -16.98 1.53 1.97
C ILE A 150 -17.05 1.84 0.47
N PHE A 151 -17.12 0.81 -0.39
CA PHE A 151 -17.26 0.97 -1.84
C PHE A 151 -18.64 1.54 -2.19
N LYS A 152 -19.70 1.09 -1.52
CA LYS A 152 -21.05 1.63 -1.70
C LYS A 152 -21.16 3.09 -1.25
N LEU A 153 -20.50 3.46 -0.16
CA LEU A 153 -20.40 4.85 0.27
C LEU A 153 -19.76 5.73 -0.81
N VAL A 154 -18.71 5.22 -1.47
CA VAL A 154 -18.03 5.93 -2.57
C VAL A 154 -18.95 6.09 -3.78
N GLU A 155 -19.71 5.03 -4.17
CA GLU A 155 -20.71 5.12 -5.23
C GLU A 155 -21.70 6.26 -4.98
N GLU A 156 -22.23 6.33 -3.76
CA GLU A 156 -23.23 7.33 -3.36
C GLU A 156 -22.65 8.75 -3.35
N GLN A 157 -21.42 8.92 -2.83
CA GLN A 157 -20.83 10.27 -2.66
C GLN A 157 -20.24 10.82 -3.96
N ILE A 158 -19.69 9.99 -4.83
CA ILE A 158 -19.12 10.43 -6.11
C ILE A 158 -20.15 10.36 -7.25
N GLY A 159 -21.23 9.58 -7.09
CA GLY A 159 -22.24 9.39 -8.13
C GLY A 159 -21.78 8.44 -9.24
N ILE A 160 -20.95 7.45 -8.92
CA ILE A 160 -20.44 6.46 -9.88
C ILE A 160 -21.21 5.14 -9.78
N LYS A 161 -21.09 4.30 -10.82
CA LYS A 161 -21.67 2.96 -10.84
C LYS A 161 -20.57 1.91 -10.67
N GLY A 162 -20.69 1.04 -9.68
CA GLY A 162 -19.69 0.02 -9.40
C GLY A 162 -19.34 -0.86 -10.60
N ALA A 163 -20.35 -1.28 -11.38
CA ALA A 163 -20.15 -2.12 -12.58
C ALA A 163 -19.30 -1.46 -13.68
N GLU A 164 -19.20 -0.13 -13.68
CA GLU A 164 -18.42 0.68 -14.63
C GLU A 164 -17.10 1.16 -14.02
N THR A 165 -16.83 0.83 -12.73
CA THR A 165 -15.70 1.34 -11.95
C THR A 165 -14.64 0.28 -11.74
N TYR A 166 -13.38 0.66 -11.94
CA TYR A 166 -12.22 -0.18 -11.66
C TYR A 166 -11.55 0.23 -10.35
N TYR A 167 -11.33 -0.73 -9.46
CA TYR A 167 -10.53 -0.54 -8.27
C TYR A 167 -9.11 -1.08 -8.51
N ILE A 168 -8.11 -0.24 -8.26
CA ILE A 168 -6.68 -0.60 -8.44
C ILE A 168 -6.05 -0.67 -7.06
N GLY A 169 -5.48 -1.82 -6.70
CA GLY A 169 -4.81 -1.98 -5.41
C GLY A 169 -3.84 -3.14 -5.37
N ASP A 170 -3.03 -3.21 -4.29
CA ASP A 170 -1.97 -4.20 -4.12
C ASP A 170 -2.32 -5.32 -3.12
N SER A 171 -3.35 -5.14 -2.30
CA SER A 171 -3.82 -6.13 -1.35
C SER A 171 -4.91 -7.02 -1.96
N PHE A 172 -4.63 -8.31 -2.13
CA PHE A 172 -5.63 -9.22 -2.68
C PHE A 172 -6.92 -9.21 -1.85
N GLU A 173 -6.82 -9.38 -0.53
CA GLU A 173 -7.98 -9.43 0.37
C GLU A 173 -8.72 -8.09 0.44
N ASN A 174 -8.01 -7.00 0.71
CA ASN A 174 -8.66 -5.71 0.91
C ASN A 174 -9.16 -5.09 -0.40
N ASP A 175 -8.40 -5.25 -1.48
CA ASP A 175 -8.64 -4.49 -2.71
C ASP A 175 -9.39 -5.33 -3.74
N VAL A 176 -8.93 -6.57 -4.01
CA VAL A 176 -9.60 -7.44 -4.98
C VAL A 176 -10.92 -7.96 -4.41
N ILE A 177 -10.86 -8.68 -3.28
CA ILE A 177 -12.06 -9.26 -2.66
C ILE A 177 -13.04 -8.16 -2.27
N GLY A 178 -12.55 -7.08 -1.65
CA GLY A 178 -13.39 -5.96 -1.23
C GLY A 178 -14.16 -5.32 -2.40
N SER A 179 -13.48 -4.92 -3.46
CA SER A 179 -14.10 -4.26 -4.62
C SER A 179 -15.03 -5.19 -5.38
N LYS A 180 -14.61 -6.45 -5.63
CA LYS A 180 -15.43 -7.45 -6.31
C LYS A 180 -16.70 -7.79 -5.52
N SER A 181 -16.63 -7.86 -4.18
CA SER A 181 -17.81 -8.09 -3.33
C SER A 181 -18.83 -6.95 -3.39
N ALA A 182 -18.38 -5.74 -3.73
CA ALA A 182 -19.23 -4.57 -3.95
C ALA A 182 -19.78 -4.48 -5.40
N GLY A 183 -19.33 -5.37 -6.29
CA GLY A 183 -19.74 -5.38 -7.71
C GLY A 183 -18.89 -4.48 -8.60
N TRP A 184 -17.70 -4.05 -8.13
CA TRP A 184 -16.75 -3.30 -8.94
C TRP A 184 -15.87 -4.24 -9.75
N LYS A 185 -15.20 -3.72 -10.76
CA LYS A 185 -14.10 -4.38 -11.43
C LYS A 185 -12.80 -4.14 -10.64
N SER A 186 -11.83 -5.06 -10.78
CA SER A 186 -10.59 -5.03 -10.01
C SER A 186 -9.36 -5.21 -10.89
N ILE A 187 -8.37 -4.33 -10.72
CA ILE A 187 -7.02 -4.50 -11.26
C ILE A 187 -6.08 -4.73 -10.08
N TRP A 188 -5.52 -5.93 -9.99
CA TRP A 188 -4.56 -6.25 -8.94
C TRP A 188 -3.14 -5.87 -9.36
N LEU A 189 -2.56 -4.87 -8.69
CA LEU A 189 -1.16 -4.46 -8.88
C LEU A 189 -0.25 -5.35 -8.03
N ASN A 190 0.06 -6.52 -8.55
CA ASN A 190 0.81 -7.59 -7.89
C ASN A 190 2.33 -7.45 -8.08
N ARG A 191 2.92 -6.36 -7.60
CA ARG A 191 4.36 -6.09 -7.70
C ARG A 191 5.25 -7.12 -7.01
N ARG A 192 4.68 -7.96 -6.13
CA ARG A 192 5.41 -8.94 -5.31
C ARG A 192 5.35 -10.36 -5.86
N GLY A 193 4.66 -10.57 -6.99
CA GLY A 193 4.52 -11.89 -7.60
C GLY A 193 3.82 -12.91 -6.72
N HIS A 194 2.84 -12.49 -5.90
CA HIS A 194 2.05 -13.43 -5.10
C HIS A 194 1.25 -14.35 -6.02
N LEU A 195 1.10 -15.60 -5.61
CA LEU A 195 0.21 -16.52 -6.31
C LEU A 195 -1.24 -16.05 -6.14
N ILE A 196 -2.01 -16.14 -7.21
CA ILE A 196 -3.45 -15.90 -7.16
C ILE A 196 -4.10 -17.07 -6.41
N PRO A 197 -4.82 -16.82 -5.29
CA PRO A 197 -5.48 -17.90 -4.56
C PRO A 197 -6.58 -18.53 -5.45
N THR A 198 -6.42 -19.80 -5.82
CA THR A 198 -7.33 -20.51 -6.72
C THR A 198 -8.73 -20.72 -6.14
N GLU A 199 -8.83 -20.80 -4.80
CA GLU A 199 -10.08 -20.99 -4.07
C GLU A 199 -10.73 -19.69 -3.59
N ALA A 200 -10.18 -18.52 -3.98
CA ALA A 200 -10.76 -17.24 -3.58
C ALA A 200 -12.15 -17.06 -4.20
N ALA A 201 -13.06 -16.47 -3.41
CA ALA A 201 -14.44 -16.20 -3.84
C ALA A 201 -14.53 -15.30 -5.08
N PHE A 202 -13.50 -14.47 -5.29
CA PHE A 202 -13.39 -13.58 -6.45
C PHE A 202 -11.98 -13.60 -7.02
N GLN A 203 -11.89 -13.38 -8.33
CA GLN A 203 -10.64 -13.18 -9.05
C GLN A 203 -10.57 -11.75 -9.57
N PRO A 204 -9.38 -11.13 -9.69
CA PRO A 204 -9.24 -9.82 -10.31
C PRO A 204 -9.60 -9.90 -11.82
N ASP A 205 -10.14 -8.82 -12.37
CA ASP A 205 -10.39 -8.74 -13.81
C ASP A 205 -9.07 -8.62 -14.58
N TYR A 206 -8.07 -7.96 -13.98
CA TYR A 206 -6.70 -7.88 -14.48
C TYR A 206 -5.70 -8.04 -13.33
N CYS A 207 -4.56 -8.69 -13.63
CA CYS A 207 -3.41 -8.77 -12.74
C CYS A 207 -2.20 -8.19 -13.46
N VAL A 208 -1.57 -7.17 -12.87
CA VAL A 208 -0.41 -6.48 -13.43
C VAL A 208 0.71 -6.40 -12.40
N GLU A 209 1.96 -6.43 -12.84
CA GLU A 209 3.13 -6.46 -11.97
C GLU A 209 3.80 -5.10 -11.79
N ASN A 210 3.53 -4.18 -12.73
CA ASN A 210 4.18 -2.87 -12.76
C ASN A 210 3.27 -1.79 -13.36
N GLU A 211 3.75 -0.57 -13.31
CA GLU A 211 3.01 0.62 -13.74
C GLU A 211 2.85 0.71 -15.25
N GLN A 212 3.78 0.17 -16.02
CA GLN A 212 3.70 0.12 -17.50
C GLN A 212 2.55 -0.78 -17.95
N GLN A 213 2.46 -1.99 -17.37
CA GLN A 213 1.33 -2.89 -17.62
C GLN A 213 0.01 -2.29 -17.16
N LEU A 214 0.00 -1.65 -15.98
CA LEU A 214 -1.19 -0.95 -15.49
C LEU A 214 -1.64 0.12 -16.47
N PHE A 215 -0.73 0.96 -16.96
CA PHE A 215 -1.06 2.04 -17.88
C PHE A 215 -1.60 1.52 -19.21
N ALA A 216 -0.98 0.47 -19.77
CA ALA A 216 -1.47 -0.17 -20.99
C ALA A 216 -2.92 -0.67 -20.85
N ILE A 217 -3.24 -1.36 -19.76
CA ILE A 217 -4.61 -1.83 -19.47
C ILE A 217 -5.57 -0.65 -19.34
N LEU A 218 -5.19 0.42 -18.64
CA LEU A 218 -6.07 1.60 -18.50
C LEU A 218 -6.36 2.28 -19.83
N GLN A 219 -5.39 2.34 -20.75
CA GLN A 219 -5.58 2.88 -22.10
C GLN A 219 -6.46 2.00 -23.01
N GLU A 220 -6.59 0.69 -22.71
CA GLU A 220 -7.52 -0.20 -23.40
C GLU A 220 -8.95 -0.09 -22.87
N ILE A 221 -9.10 0.26 -21.57
CA ILE A 221 -10.40 0.31 -20.90
C ILE A 221 -11.11 1.64 -21.15
N PHE A 222 -10.35 2.74 -21.18
CA PHE A 222 -10.83 4.11 -21.25
C PHE A 222 -10.38 4.83 -22.54
#